data_d6b43e8148e677f6a5f9c5ce47fad669
#
_entry.id   d6b43e8148e677f6a5f9c5ce47fad669
#
_cell.length_a   1.000
_cell.length_b   1.000
_cell.length_c   1.000
_cell.angle_alpha   90.00
_cell.angle_beta   90.00
_cell.angle_gamma   90.00
#
_symmetry.space_group_name_H-M   'P 1'
#
loop_
_entity.id
_entity.type
_entity.pdbx_description
1 polymer ?
#
loop_
_entity_poly.entity_id
_entity_poly.type
_entity_poly.pdbx_seq_one_letter_code
_entity_poly.pdbx_strand_id
1 'polypeptide(L)'
;KEMNVVIVGGGTAGWMTTAALCKTFGDWDITIIEGGESIGVGESTTPHINQYLKYMEIDDETFLREARATYKSSSRFQDFSKVGEVFHYPNGQSIRADVSYHEWMYAKAMGYEVPPFAELFMPFVTIAEQGKLPLNHHLITPYQIESDRSFHIDASSFCTYLRKYCDSAKVINDKVTTVKYERVMQGCKDKRIHHLVVNGQEIYADLFIDCTGQSSVLFDKTSDWIPYDNILTDTALVTKVDYSTNIEEEMVAYTNAQGKTAGWQWTIPTWDFISKGFVYSSKFQSEKDAAEEFGYEEYRKIEFKQGRHDRAWTANCVAIGLSYGFIEPLESTSLFNTHHGILALLDILKQDALPGQFARDRYNYNLAEHMDGWREFVESHYYYSRRRDTPFWRHVTDEIEYEISGAHKVILQAMVTGEEIPHGEDPIVYILAGSGYTNVNERLNRYFNDWVDFDTQKWITHHNAVKKLAEQMPTMHEHLKEEIWA
;
A
#
# COMPACT_ATOMS: atom_id res chain seq x y z
N LYS A 1 4.83 34.44 -1.62
CA LYS A 1 3.84 34.97 -0.67
C LYS A 1 3.81 34.06 0.54
N GLU A 2 4.03 34.63 1.71
CA GLU A 2 3.81 33.93 2.96
C GLU A 2 2.35 33.45 3.03
N MET A 3 2.13 32.19 3.41
CA MET A 3 0.79 31.61 3.59
C MET A 3 0.61 31.14 5.01
N ASN A 4 -0.63 31.20 5.48
CA ASN A 4 -1.06 30.56 6.70
C ASN A 4 -1.72 29.23 6.34
N VAL A 5 -1.14 28.10 6.78
CA VAL A 5 -1.62 26.74 6.49
C VAL A 5 -1.95 26.03 7.80
N VAL A 6 -3.14 25.47 7.88
CA VAL A 6 -3.60 24.70 9.03
C VAL A 6 -3.85 23.25 8.63
N ILE A 7 -3.08 22.34 9.24
CA ILE A 7 -3.23 20.88 9.11
C ILE A 7 -4.04 20.37 10.31
N VAL A 8 -5.06 19.54 10.07
CA VAL A 8 -5.85 18.93 11.14
C VAL A 8 -5.68 17.42 11.10
N GLY A 9 -5.20 16.85 12.20
CA GLY A 9 -4.90 15.43 12.36
C GLY A 9 -3.44 15.17 12.69
N GLY A 10 -3.17 14.52 13.82
CA GLY A 10 -1.84 14.26 14.36
C GLY A 10 -1.31 12.83 14.05
N GLY A 11 -1.95 12.13 13.10
CA GLY A 11 -1.47 10.82 12.61
C GLY A 11 -0.36 10.94 11.57
N THR A 12 -0.02 9.80 10.95
CA THR A 12 1.07 9.70 9.96
C THR A 12 0.87 10.67 8.80
N ALA A 13 -0.34 10.78 8.25
CA ALA A 13 -0.65 11.71 7.17
C ALA A 13 -0.42 13.18 7.57
N GLY A 14 -0.84 13.57 8.77
CA GLY A 14 -0.67 14.94 9.28
C GLY A 14 0.79 15.31 9.47
N TRP A 15 1.58 14.45 10.11
CA TRP A 15 3.00 14.73 10.35
C TRP A 15 3.85 14.63 9.09
N MET A 16 3.57 13.70 8.17
CA MET A 16 4.22 13.67 6.87
C MET A 16 3.94 14.95 6.06
N THR A 17 2.70 15.43 6.08
CA THR A 17 2.31 16.69 5.42
C THR A 17 3.00 17.89 6.05
N THR A 18 2.97 17.98 7.39
CA THR A 18 3.58 19.08 8.13
C THR A 18 5.10 19.15 7.88
N ALA A 19 5.80 18.01 7.99
CA ALA A 19 7.24 17.94 7.76
C ALA A 19 7.61 18.37 6.33
N ALA A 20 6.86 17.91 5.34
CA ALA A 20 7.11 18.25 3.94
C ALA A 20 6.84 19.73 3.63
N LEU A 21 5.81 20.31 4.24
CA LEU A 21 5.53 21.76 4.13
C LEU A 21 6.60 22.61 4.81
N CYS A 22 7.00 22.26 6.03
CA CYS A 22 8.06 22.97 6.76
C CYS A 22 9.39 22.95 5.99
N LYS A 23 9.75 21.81 5.42
CA LYS A 23 10.95 21.69 4.58
C LYS A 23 10.86 22.57 3.32
N THR A 24 9.68 22.62 2.70
CA THR A 24 9.53 23.28 1.40
C THR A 24 9.32 24.78 1.51
N PHE A 25 8.58 25.23 2.53
CA PHE A 25 8.11 26.59 2.71
C PHE A 25 8.43 27.09 4.12
N GLY A 26 9.70 27.29 4.38
CA GLY A 26 10.21 27.66 5.72
C GLY A 26 9.79 29.06 6.20
N ASP A 27 9.21 29.89 5.32
CA ASP A 27 8.67 31.22 5.58
C ASP A 27 7.14 31.24 5.76
N TRP A 28 6.47 30.09 5.66
CA TRP A 28 5.03 29.97 5.87
C TRP A 28 4.67 29.77 7.34
N ASP A 29 3.50 30.30 7.75
CA ASP A 29 2.94 30.03 9.08
C ASP A 29 2.19 28.69 9.05
N ILE A 30 2.83 27.66 9.58
CA ILE A 30 2.30 26.28 9.54
C ILE A 30 1.84 25.89 10.95
N THR A 31 0.58 25.53 11.05
CA THR A 31 -0.02 25.05 12.30
C THR A 31 -0.57 23.63 12.10
N ILE A 32 -0.25 22.72 13.01
CA ILE A 32 -0.89 21.40 13.09
C ILE A 32 -1.78 21.32 14.34
N ILE A 33 -3.02 20.86 14.15
CA ILE A 33 -3.98 20.59 15.22
C ILE A 33 -4.09 19.09 15.42
N GLU A 34 -3.70 18.60 16.58
CA GLU A 34 -3.74 17.19 16.94
C GLU A 34 -4.47 16.98 18.26
N GLY A 35 -5.57 16.31 18.25
CA GLY A 35 -6.39 16.03 19.45
C GLY A 35 -7.08 14.68 19.40
N GLY A 36 -6.75 13.89 18.37
CA GLY A 36 -7.28 12.54 18.18
C GLY A 36 -6.33 11.46 18.68
N GLU A 37 -6.88 10.28 18.95
CA GLU A 37 -6.08 9.09 19.20
C GLU A 37 -5.47 8.58 17.89
N SER A 38 -4.17 8.32 17.89
CA SER A 38 -3.51 7.60 16.79
C SER A 38 -3.89 6.12 16.84
N ILE A 39 -4.08 5.51 15.67
CA ILE A 39 -4.35 4.07 15.57
C ILE A 39 -3.12 3.27 16.05
N GLY A 40 -1.90 3.77 15.80
CA GLY A 40 -0.67 3.26 16.41
C GLY A 40 -0.33 1.81 16.08
N VAL A 41 -0.68 1.34 14.89
CA VAL A 41 -0.33 -0.01 14.40
C VAL A 41 0.97 0.01 13.60
N GLY A 42 1.59 -1.15 13.42
CA GLY A 42 2.64 -1.31 12.43
C GLY A 42 2.05 -1.24 11.02
N GLU A 43 2.69 -0.47 10.17
CA GLU A 43 2.29 -0.26 8.79
C GLU A 43 3.32 -0.86 7.82
N SER A 44 2.83 -1.29 6.67
CA SER A 44 3.66 -1.75 5.56
C SER A 44 3.67 -0.70 4.45
N THR A 45 4.80 -0.53 3.78
CA THR A 45 4.94 0.42 2.68
C THR A 45 5.09 -0.29 1.33
N THR A 46 4.95 0.49 0.26
CA THR A 46 5.41 0.13 -1.09
C THR A 46 6.78 0.77 -1.36
N PRO A 47 7.54 0.33 -2.38
CA PRO A 47 8.82 0.96 -2.74
C PRO A 47 8.72 2.46 -3.06
N HIS A 48 7.54 2.95 -3.41
CA HIS A 48 7.30 4.37 -3.69
C HIS A 48 7.54 5.28 -2.49
N ILE A 49 7.58 4.76 -1.25
CA ILE A 49 7.96 5.54 -0.05
C ILE A 49 9.33 6.19 -0.21
N ASN A 50 10.22 5.57 -1.00
CA ASN A 50 11.54 6.12 -1.28
C ASN A 50 11.49 7.49 -1.97
N GLN A 51 10.42 7.82 -2.68
CA GLN A 51 10.22 9.16 -3.27
C GLN A 51 10.05 10.21 -2.17
N TYR A 52 9.26 9.90 -1.15
CA TYR A 52 9.07 10.78 0.00
C TYR A 52 10.34 10.88 0.84
N LEU A 53 11.00 9.76 1.16
CA LEU A 53 12.25 9.75 1.94
C LEU A 53 13.35 10.54 1.24
N LYS A 54 13.51 10.36 -0.08
CA LYS A 54 14.45 11.13 -0.88
C LYS A 54 14.11 12.63 -0.89
N TYR A 55 12.83 12.98 -1.02
CA TYR A 55 12.37 14.36 -0.93
C TYR A 55 12.69 14.98 0.42
N MET A 56 12.49 14.23 1.50
CA MET A 56 12.78 14.66 2.87
C MET A 56 14.27 14.60 3.22
N GLU A 57 15.13 14.01 2.35
CA GLU A 57 16.56 13.75 2.61
C GLU A 57 16.78 12.88 3.84
N ILE A 58 15.91 11.89 4.01
CA ILE A 58 15.99 10.87 5.05
C ILE A 58 16.68 9.65 4.44
N ASP A 59 17.86 9.31 4.95
CA ASP A 59 18.58 8.11 4.53
C ASP A 59 18.01 6.84 5.18
N ASP A 60 18.40 5.69 4.66
CA ASP A 60 17.88 4.39 5.10
C ASP A 60 18.20 4.08 6.56
N GLU A 61 19.44 4.32 6.99
CA GLU A 61 19.85 4.05 8.36
C GLU A 61 19.03 4.86 9.34
N THR A 62 18.89 6.16 9.08
CA THR A 62 18.05 7.06 9.87
C THR A 62 16.60 6.57 9.88
N PHE A 63 16.05 6.21 8.73
CA PHE A 63 14.65 5.75 8.63
C PHE A 63 14.44 4.43 9.38
N LEU A 64 15.31 3.45 9.19
CA LEU A 64 15.23 2.17 9.90
C LEU A 64 15.28 2.35 11.41
N ARG A 65 16.15 3.23 11.89
CA ARG A 65 16.32 3.52 13.31
C ARG A 65 15.15 4.30 13.90
N GLU A 66 14.78 5.40 13.29
CA GLU A 66 13.79 6.33 13.84
C GLU A 66 12.33 5.85 13.66
N ALA A 67 12.02 5.16 12.59
CA ALA A 67 10.71 4.53 12.35
C ALA A 67 10.60 3.10 12.92
N ARG A 68 11.64 2.60 13.62
CA ARG A 68 11.70 1.22 14.15
C ARG A 68 11.39 0.21 13.06
N ALA A 69 11.95 0.45 11.88
CA ALA A 69 11.56 -0.24 10.66
C ALA A 69 12.37 -1.52 10.40
N THR A 70 11.78 -2.39 9.57
CA THR A 70 12.45 -3.53 8.94
C THR A 70 12.27 -3.44 7.43
N TYR A 71 13.06 -4.19 6.65
CA TYR A 71 12.91 -4.25 5.21
C TYR A 71 11.74 -5.13 4.78
N LYS A 72 11.15 -4.77 3.66
CA LYS A 72 10.14 -5.57 2.96
C LYS A 72 10.50 -5.69 1.49
N SER A 73 10.49 -6.90 0.95
CA SER A 73 10.78 -7.19 -0.46
C SER A 73 9.55 -7.65 -1.25
N SER A 74 8.47 -8.09 -0.58
CA SER A 74 7.25 -8.54 -1.25
C SER A 74 6.03 -8.54 -0.34
N SER A 75 4.84 -8.66 -0.94
CA SER A 75 3.62 -9.11 -0.29
C SER A 75 3.46 -10.60 -0.57
N ARG A 76 3.29 -11.40 0.48
CA ARG A 76 3.12 -12.86 0.43
C ARG A 76 1.67 -13.21 0.69
N PHE A 77 1.03 -13.85 -0.26
CA PHE A 77 -0.36 -14.27 -0.18
C PHE A 77 -0.43 -15.77 0.13
N GLN A 78 -0.95 -16.10 1.29
CA GLN A 78 -1.14 -17.46 1.76
C GLN A 78 -2.63 -17.77 1.84
N ASP A 79 -3.07 -18.93 1.39
CA ASP A 79 -4.49 -19.34 1.43
C ASP A 79 -5.44 -18.32 0.74
N PHE A 80 -4.91 -17.44 -0.08
CA PHE A 80 -5.69 -16.38 -0.71
C PHE A 80 -6.26 -16.82 -2.06
N SER A 81 -5.43 -17.38 -2.91
CA SER A 81 -5.88 -17.94 -4.20
C SER A 81 -6.59 -19.28 -4.02
N LYS A 82 -6.00 -20.18 -3.24
CA LYS A 82 -6.54 -21.48 -2.85
C LYS A 82 -5.94 -21.87 -1.50
N VAL A 83 -6.72 -22.53 -0.66
CA VAL A 83 -6.23 -23.02 0.64
C VAL A 83 -5.03 -23.96 0.42
N GLY A 84 -3.95 -23.73 1.14
CA GLY A 84 -2.68 -24.47 1.05
C GLY A 84 -1.72 -23.96 -0.03
N GLU A 85 -2.09 -22.93 -0.80
CA GLU A 85 -1.20 -22.32 -1.79
C GLU A 85 -0.65 -20.98 -1.32
N VAL A 86 0.54 -20.65 -1.83
CA VAL A 86 1.27 -19.41 -1.55
C VAL A 86 1.75 -18.81 -2.87
N PHE A 87 1.67 -17.50 -2.97
CA PHE A 87 2.33 -16.75 -4.03
C PHE A 87 2.82 -15.39 -3.51
N HIS A 88 3.73 -14.75 -4.24
CA HIS A 88 4.24 -13.43 -3.91
C HIS A 88 3.88 -12.41 -4.98
N TYR A 89 3.63 -11.19 -4.53
CA TYR A 89 3.74 -9.98 -5.32
C TYR A 89 5.04 -9.26 -4.92
N PRO A 90 6.07 -9.29 -5.79
CA PRO A 90 7.37 -8.70 -5.47
C PRO A 90 7.33 -7.17 -5.46
N ASN A 91 8.17 -6.56 -4.65
CA ASN A 91 8.46 -5.14 -4.71
C ASN A 91 9.57 -4.86 -5.74
N GLY A 92 9.61 -3.62 -6.27
CA GLY A 92 10.65 -3.19 -7.19
C GLY A 92 10.29 -3.34 -8.66
N GLN A 93 11.21 -2.89 -9.50
CA GLN A 93 11.05 -2.85 -10.96
C GLN A 93 12.05 -3.77 -11.68
N SER A 94 12.72 -4.62 -10.94
CA SER A 94 13.82 -5.45 -11.44
C SER A 94 13.29 -6.77 -12.00
N ILE A 95 13.15 -6.85 -13.30
CA ILE A 95 12.61 -8.01 -14.02
C ILE A 95 13.73 -8.72 -14.79
N ARG A 96 13.68 -10.04 -14.78
CA ARG A 96 14.48 -10.84 -15.71
C ARG A 96 13.90 -10.78 -17.12
N ALA A 97 14.70 -10.30 -18.06
CA ALA A 97 14.31 -10.18 -19.47
C ALA A 97 14.35 -11.50 -20.25
N ASP A 98 14.92 -12.57 -19.67
CA ASP A 98 15.15 -13.86 -20.35
C ASP A 98 14.02 -14.89 -20.15
N VAL A 99 12.93 -14.50 -19.48
CA VAL A 99 11.73 -15.33 -19.28
C VAL A 99 10.49 -14.50 -19.59
N SER A 100 9.56 -15.03 -20.37
CA SER A 100 8.26 -14.40 -20.58
C SER A 100 7.17 -15.06 -19.74
N TYR A 101 6.15 -14.30 -19.37
CA TYR A 101 4.98 -14.84 -18.67
C TYR A 101 4.30 -15.93 -19.49
N HIS A 102 4.17 -15.75 -20.81
CA HIS A 102 3.56 -16.73 -21.69
C HIS A 102 4.32 -18.05 -21.74
N GLU A 103 5.66 -18.00 -21.77
CA GLU A 103 6.49 -19.22 -21.71
C GLU A 103 6.28 -19.97 -20.40
N TRP A 104 6.32 -19.25 -19.27
CA TRP A 104 6.10 -19.84 -17.94
C TRP A 104 4.70 -20.45 -17.84
N MET A 105 3.67 -19.68 -18.22
CA MET A 105 2.28 -20.12 -18.16
C MET A 105 2.03 -21.34 -19.04
N TYR A 106 2.58 -21.35 -20.26
CA TYR A 106 2.41 -22.44 -21.19
C TYR A 106 3.14 -23.70 -20.69
N ALA A 107 4.39 -23.59 -20.25
CA ALA A 107 5.12 -24.71 -19.68
C ALA A 107 4.37 -25.34 -18.49
N LYS A 108 3.87 -24.51 -17.59
CA LYS A 108 3.05 -24.97 -16.47
C LYS A 108 1.75 -25.66 -16.92
N ALA A 109 1.03 -25.08 -17.87
CA ALA A 109 -0.21 -25.66 -18.43
C ALA A 109 0.03 -27.01 -19.13
N MET A 110 1.20 -27.19 -19.74
CA MET A 110 1.62 -28.45 -20.36
C MET A 110 2.15 -29.50 -19.37
N GLY A 111 2.18 -29.16 -18.07
CA GLY A 111 2.59 -30.11 -17.03
C GLY A 111 4.11 -30.17 -16.79
N TYR A 112 4.87 -29.23 -17.33
CA TYR A 112 6.30 -29.12 -16.99
C TYR A 112 6.46 -28.67 -15.53
N GLU A 113 7.49 -29.17 -14.88
CA GLU A 113 7.93 -28.64 -13.59
C GLU A 113 8.56 -27.26 -13.82
N VAL A 114 8.01 -26.25 -13.16
CA VAL A 114 8.50 -24.87 -13.24
C VAL A 114 8.52 -24.24 -11.86
N PRO A 115 9.51 -23.38 -11.55
CA PRO A 115 9.50 -22.59 -10.32
C PRO A 115 8.25 -21.69 -10.21
N PRO A 116 7.84 -21.24 -9.02
CA PRO A 116 6.82 -20.22 -8.88
C PRO A 116 7.17 -18.98 -9.71
N PHE A 117 6.16 -18.36 -10.34
CA PHE A 117 6.38 -17.26 -11.27
C PHE A 117 7.18 -16.11 -10.65
N ALA A 118 6.74 -15.62 -9.48
CA ALA A 118 7.40 -14.52 -8.79
C ALA A 118 8.87 -14.84 -8.43
N GLU A 119 9.16 -16.07 -8.04
CA GLU A 119 10.52 -16.53 -7.70
C GLU A 119 11.43 -16.67 -8.94
N LEU A 120 10.84 -16.95 -10.09
CA LEU A 120 11.57 -17.03 -11.34
C LEU A 120 11.87 -15.66 -11.94
N PHE A 121 10.88 -14.78 -11.97
CA PHE A 121 10.98 -13.41 -12.51
C PHE A 121 11.75 -12.46 -11.59
N MET A 122 11.55 -12.61 -10.29
CA MET A 122 12.17 -11.82 -9.23
C MET A 122 12.90 -12.77 -8.27
N PRO A 123 14.09 -13.28 -8.62
CA PRO A 123 14.74 -14.35 -7.88
C PRO A 123 15.02 -14.03 -6.40
N PHE A 124 15.10 -12.75 -6.02
CA PHE A 124 15.24 -12.34 -4.62
C PHE A 124 14.06 -12.79 -3.74
N VAL A 125 12.88 -13.02 -4.32
CA VAL A 125 11.70 -13.55 -3.61
C VAL A 125 11.99 -14.94 -3.03
N THR A 126 12.76 -15.77 -3.74
CA THR A 126 13.18 -17.08 -3.22
C THR A 126 13.98 -16.96 -1.92
N ILE A 127 14.81 -15.92 -1.80
CA ILE A 127 15.59 -15.66 -0.58
C ILE A 127 14.66 -15.24 0.55
N ALA A 128 13.73 -14.33 0.26
CA ALA A 128 12.75 -13.86 1.25
C ALA A 128 11.83 -15.00 1.73
N GLU A 129 11.34 -15.87 0.82
CA GLU A 129 10.50 -17.02 1.19
C GLU A 129 11.22 -18.03 2.08
N GLN A 130 12.56 -18.10 2.01
CA GLN A 130 13.36 -18.92 2.93
C GLN A 130 13.70 -18.21 4.25
N GLY A 131 13.04 -17.11 4.58
CA GLY A 131 13.24 -16.37 5.84
C GLY A 131 14.56 -15.59 5.89
N LYS A 132 15.17 -15.32 4.73
CA LYS A 132 16.43 -14.58 4.63
C LYS A 132 16.22 -13.19 4.03
N LEU A 133 17.14 -12.28 4.34
CA LEU A 133 17.12 -10.94 3.75
C LEU A 133 17.84 -10.96 2.39
N PRO A 134 17.16 -10.59 1.30
CA PRO A 134 17.84 -10.45 0.02
C PRO A 134 18.84 -9.29 0.07
N LEU A 135 20.11 -9.58 -0.16
CA LEU A 135 21.16 -8.60 -0.35
C LEU A 135 21.66 -8.69 -1.80
N ASN A 136 22.29 -7.60 -2.29
CA ASN A 136 22.76 -7.49 -3.65
C ASN A 136 23.69 -8.67 -4.04
N HIS A 137 23.36 -9.38 -5.10
CA HIS A 137 24.15 -10.51 -5.59
C HIS A 137 23.89 -10.77 -7.07
N HIS A 138 24.89 -11.25 -7.82
CA HIS A 138 24.79 -11.45 -9.27
C HIS A 138 23.71 -12.47 -9.70
N LEU A 139 23.35 -13.44 -8.85
CA LEU A 139 22.28 -14.41 -9.15
C LEU A 139 20.88 -13.82 -9.06
N ILE A 140 20.72 -12.67 -8.40
CA ILE A 140 19.42 -11.99 -8.23
C ILE A 140 19.40 -10.62 -8.90
N THR A 141 20.45 -10.29 -9.68
CA THR A 141 20.47 -9.09 -10.52
C THR A 141 19.28 -9.13 -11.51
N PRO A 142 18.61 -7.98 -11.75
CA PRO A 142 19.03 -6.61 -11.40
C PRO A 142 18.59 -6.09 -10.02
N TYR A 143 18.05 -6.91 -9.11
CA TYR A 143 17.64 -6.46 -7.77
C TYR A 143 18.74 -5.70 -7.03
N GLN A 144 18.35 -4.55 -6.44
CA GLN A 144 19.19 -3.72 -5.59
C GLN A 144 18.41 -3.35 -4.33
N ILE A 145 18.90 -3.74 -3.17
CA ILE A 145 18.19 -3.51 -1.91
C ILE A 145 17.90 -2.01 -1.67
N GLU A 146 18.79 -1.13 -2.10
CA GLU A 146 18.68 0.32 -1.89
C GLU A 146 17.54 0.97 -2.70
N SER A 147 17.15 0.40 -3.84
CA SER A 147 16.11 0.95 -4.73
C SER A 147 14.82 0.15 -4.73
N ASP A 148 14.89 -1.17 -4.55
CA ASP A 148 13.78 -2.09 -4.81
C ASP A 148 13.05 -2.51 -3.52
N ARG A 149 13.60 -2.18 -2.31
CA ARG A 149 12.96 -2.48 -1.03
C ARG A 149 11.87 -1.47 -0.67
N SER A 150 11.01 -1.93 0.19
CA SER A 150 10.12 -1.12 1.02
C SER A 150 10.31 -1.48 2.50
N PHE A 151 9.41 -1.07 3.37
CA PHE A 151 9.60 -1.18 4.81
C PHE A 151 8.33 -1.60 5.53
N HIS A 152 8.52 -2.24 6.68
CA HIS A 152 7.55 -2.30 7.76
C HIS A 152 7.95 -1.27 8.81
N ILE A 153 7.03 -0.45 9.29
CA ILE A 153 7.31 0.65 10.21
C ILE A 153 6.41 0.64 11.43
N ASP A 154 6.91 1.18 12.53
CA ASP A 154 6.06 1.64 13.61
C ASP A 154 5.61 3.09 13.32
N ALA A 155 4.35 3.24 12.97
CA ALA A 155 3.79 4.55 12.60
C ALA A 155 3.93 5.60 13.71
N SER A 156 3.85 5.19 14.98
CA SER A 156 3.99 6.10 16.13
C SER A 156 5.41 6.64 16.26
N SER A 157 6.40 5.76 16.08
CA SER A 157 7.82 6.15 16.09
C SER A 157 8.14 7.06 14.92
N PHE A 158 7.62 6.77 13.74
CA PHE A 158 7.79 7.62 12.57
C PHE A 158 7.19 9.01 12.76
N CYS A 159 5.98 9.13 13.31
CA CYS A 159 5.38 10.42 13.67
C CYS A 159 6.25 11.19 14.67
N THR A 160 6.80 10.50 15.68
CA THR A 160 7.69 11.11 16.67
C THR A 160 8.94 11.68 16.02
N TYR A 161 9.53 10.98 15.08
CA TYR A 161 10.67 11.45 14.29
C TYR A 161 10.31 12.68 13.44
N LEU A 162 9.20 12.63 12.71
CA LEU A 162 8.76 13.74 11.87
C LEU A 162 8.47 15.02 12.65
N ARG A 163 8.03 14.92 13.91
CA ARG A 163 7.88 16.08 14.81
C ARG A 163 9.20 16.81 15.02
N LYS A 164 10.30 16.09 15.18
CA LYS A 164 11.65 16.69 15.32
C LYS A 164 12.08 17.46 14.06
N TYR A 165 11.47 17.14 12.91
CA TYR A 165 11.73 17.82 11.62
C TYR A 165 11.02 19.16 11.49
N CYS A 166 10.10 19.49 12.38
CA CYS A 166 9.14 20.59 12.24
C CYS A 166 9.20 21.57 13.42
N ASP A 167 10.38 21.97 13.86
CA ASP A 167 10.56 22.92 14.98
C ASP A 167 9.86 24.27 14.75
N SER A 168 9.61 24.65 13.48
CA SER A 168 8.94 25.89 13.11
C SER A 168 7.41 25.79 13.13
N ALA A 169 6.84 24.59 13.15
CA ALA A 169 5.39 24.43 13.12
C ALA A 169 4.78 24.67 14.51
N LYS A 170 3.67 25.41 14.55
CA LYS A 170 2.87 25.55 15.75
C LYS A 170 2.02 24.31 15.97
N VAL A 171 2.10 23.70 17.14
CA VAL A 171 1.31 22.53 17.52
C VAL A 171 0.19 22.93 18.47
N ILE A 172 -1.04 22.57 18.15
CA ILE A 172 -2.21 22.74 19.00
C ILE A 172 -2.73 21.35 19.40
N ASN A 173 -2.57 20.99 20.68
CA ASN A 173 -3.02 19.71 21.22
C ASN A 173 -4.48 19.81 21.68
N ASP A 174 -5.41 19.85 20.72
CA ASP A 174 -6.84 19.93 20.97
C ASP A 174 -7.64 19.46 19.75
N LYS A 175 -8.96 19.34 19.92
CA LYS A 175 -9.87 18.91 18.85
C LYS A 175 -10.58 20.10 18.20
N VAL A 176 -10.75 20.01 16.89
CA VAL A 176 -11.67 20.90 16.18
C VAL A 176 -13.10 20.58 16.64
N THR A 177 -13.76 21.57 17.24
CA THR A 177 -15.13 21.46 17.74
C THR A 177 -16.16 21.91 16.73
N THR A 178 -15.79 22.86 15.85
CA THR A 178 -16.69 23.39 14.81
C THR A 178 -15.89 23.77 13.57
N VAL A 179 -16.46 23.47 12.41
CA VAL A 179 -15.98 23.95 11.10
C VAL A 179 -17.04 24.92 10.54
N LYS A 180 -16.66 26.15 10.31
CA LYS A 180 -17.52 27.16 9.70
C LYS A 180 -17.24 27.26 8.21
N TYR A 181 -18.27 27.02 7.41
CA TYR A 181 -18.21 27.09 5.96
C TYR A 181 -18.91 28.33 5.44
N GLU A 182 -18.42 28.87 4.34
CA GLU A 182 -19.08 29.87 3.52
C GLU A 182 -19.20 29.38 2.06
N ARG A 183 -20.16 29.92 1.31
CA ARG A 183 -20.28 29.61 -0.12
C ARG A 183 -19.27 30.43 -0.89
N VAL A 184 -18.59 29.81 -1.85
CA VAL A 184 -17.62 30.49 -2.71
C VAL A 184 -18.31 31.56 -3.59
N MET A 185 -19.48 31.21 -4.15
CA MET A 185 -20.33 32.10 -4.92
C MET A 185 -21.79 31.68 -4.84
N GLN A 186 -22.71 32.60 -5.07
CA GLN A 186 -24.13 32.29 -5.15
C GLN A 186 -24.40 31.32 -6.31
N GLY A 187 -25.02 30.17 -6.04
CA GLY A 187 -25.27 29.11 -7.02
C GLY A 187 -24.14 28.08 -7.17
N CYS A 188 -22.97 28.28 -6.57
CA CYS A 188 -21.91 27.28 -6.52
C CYS A 188 -22.18 26.26 -5.39
N LYS A 189 -21.92 24.97 -5.66
CA LYS A 189 -21.98 23.91 -4.64
C LYS A 189 -20.76 23.95 -3.71
N ASP A 190 -19.64 24.51 -4.18
CA ASP A 190 -18.38 24.51 -3.44
C ASP A 190 -18.48 25.37 -2.18
N LYS A 191 -18.01 24.80 -1.09
CA LYS A 191 -17.89 25.45 0.20
C LYS A 191 -16.42 25.75 0.49
N ARG A 192 -16.18 26.92 1.04
CA ARG A 192 -14.88 27.32 1.56
C ARG A 192 -14.94 27.28 3.07
N ILE A 193 -13.88 26.86 3.74
CA ILE A 193 -13.74 26.99 5.18
C ILE A 193 -13.43 28.45 5.49
N HIS A 194 -14.28 29.07 6.32
CA HIS A 194 -14.06 30.41 6.82
C HIS A 194 -13.11 30.38 8.02
N HIS A 195 -13.41 29.51 9.02
CA HIS A 195 -12.55 29.29 10.18
C HIS A 195 -12.89 27.96 10.85
N LEU A 196 -11.95 27.49 11.67
CA LEU A 196 -12.15 26.39 12.62
C LEU A 196 -12.33 26.95 14.02
N VAL A 197 -13.06 26.25 14.88
CA VAL A 197 -13.11 26.54 16.31
C VAL A 197 -12.41 25.41 17.07
N VAL A 198 -11.39 25.79 17.83
CA VAL A 198 -10.59 24.89 18.66
C VAL A 198 -10.48 25.51 20.04
N ASN A 199 -10.94 24.80 21.08
CA ASN A 199 -10.97 25.30 22.46
C ASN A 199 -11.59 26.72 22.58
N GLY A 200 -12.69 26.96 21.84
CA GLY A 200 -13.37 28.25 21.82
C GLY A 200 -12.67 29.37 21.05
N GLN A 201 -11.53 29.13 20.46
CA GLN A 201 -10.80 30.09 19.65
C GLN A 201 -11.04 29.86 18.16
N GLU A 202 -11.19 30.92 17.40
CA GLU A 202 -11.32 30.90 15.96
C GLU A 202 -9.94 30.85 15.31
N ILE A 203 -9.74 29.87 14.39
CA ILE A 203 -8.49 29.67 13.66
C ILE A 203 -8.76 29.86 12.18
N TYR A 204 -8.06 30.82 11.58
CA TYR A 204 -8.15 31.20 10.18
C TYR A 204 -6.93 30.71 9.42
N ALA A 205 -7.10 30.35 8.15
CA ALA A 205 -6.01 30.00 7.25
C ALA A 205 -6.33 30.31 5.79
N ASP A 206 -5.27 30.45 4.98
CA ASP A 206 -5.36 30.52 3.52
C ASP A 206 -5.66 29.14 2.93
N LEU A 207 -5.10 28.08 3.54
CA LEU A 207 -5.27 26.69 3.16
C LEU A 207 -5.46 25.81 4.40
N PHE A 208 -6.47 24.97 4.38
CA PHE A 208 -6.70 23.91 5.36
C PHE A 208 -6.38 22.54 4.74
N ILE A 209 -5.75 21.67 5.52
CA ILE A 209 -5.44 20.30 5.09
C ILE A 209 -6.08 19.34 6.08
N ASP A 210 -6.99 18.52 5.59
CA ASP A 210 -7.66 17.47 6.36
C ASP A 210 -6.84 16.19 6.35
N CYS A 211 -6.28 15.85 7.50
CA CYS A 211 -5.56 14.61 7.79
C CYS A 211 -6.24 13.84 8.95
N THR A 212 -7.56 14.02 9.12
CA THR A 212 -8.31 13.47 10.27
C THR A 212 -8.74 12.01 10.07
N GLY A 213 -8.17 11.33 9.08
CA GLY A 213 -8.53 9.95 8.78
C GLY A 213 -9.95 9.83 8.24
N GLN A 214 -10.58 8.69 8.41
CA GLN A 214 -11.92 8.43 7.86
C GLN A 214 -13.04 9.30 8.42
N SER A 215 -12.80 10.00 9.53
CA SER A 215 -13.75 11.00 10.03
C SER A 215 -13.87 12.23 9.15
N SER A 216 -12.85 12.53 8.34
CA SER A 216 -12.84 13.58 7.31
C SER A 216 -13.50 14.88 7.80
N VAL A 217 -13.06 15.34 8.98
CA VAL A 217 -13.74 16.36 9.79
C VAL A 217 -13.96 17.68 9.04
N LEU A 218 -13.00 18.04 8.18
CA LEU A 218 -13.07 19.27 7.40
C LEU A 218 -13.72 19.05 6.03
N PHE A 219 -13.55 17.87 5.46
CA PHE A 219 -13.78 17.62 4.05
C PHE A 219 -15.13 16.98 3.72
N ASP A 220 -15.69 16.17 4.63
CA ASP A 220 -16.92 15.39 4.42
C ASP A 220 -18.12 16.20 3.91
N LYS A 221 -18.20 17.49 4.25
CA LYS A 221 -19.28 18.38 3.82
C LYS A 221 -19.00 19.17 2.54
N THR A 222 -17.84 18.95 1.91
CA THR A 222 -17.39 19.71 0.74
C THR A 222 -17.31 18.90 -0.53
N SER A 223 -17.39 17.57 -0.43
CA SER A 223 -17.22 16.63 -1.52
C SER A 223 -18.15 15.43 -1.34
N ASP A 224 -18.59 14.80 -2.41
CA ASP A 224 -19.42 13.60 -2.38
C ASP A 224 -18.54 12.35 -2.22
N TRP A 225 -19.06 11.31 -1.55
CA TRP A 225 -18.37 10.04 -1.38
C TRP A 225 -18.70 9.07 -2.53
N ILE A 226 -17.66 8.49 -3.11
CA ILE A 226 -17.74 7.43 -4.13
C ILE A 226 -17.34 6.12 -3.47
N PRO A 227 -18.28 5.21 -3.18
CA PRO A 227 -17.98 3.94 -2.52
C PRO A 227 -17.31 2.96 -3.50
N TYR A 228 -16.50 2.06 -2.95
CA TYR A 228 -15.92 0.91 -3.64
C TYR A 228 -16.64 -0.37 -3.22
N ASP A 229 -17.88 -0.52 -3.69
CA ASP A 229 -18.84 -1.53 -3.23
C ASP A 229 -18.42 -2.98 -3.54
N ASN A 230 -17.46 -3.18 -4.43
CA ASN A 230 -16.93 -4.50 -4.77
C ASN A 230 -15.90 -5.02 -3.77
N ILE A 231 -15.34 -4.16 -2.92
CA ILE A 231 -14.42 -4.57 -1.84
C ILE A 231 -15.25 -4.65 -0.56
N LEU A 232 -15.56 -5.87 -0.13
CA LEU A 232 -16.60 -6.13 0.87
C LEU A 232 -16.14 -6.08 2.32
N THR A 233 -14.84 -5.98 2.56
CA THR A 233 -14.31 -5.84 3.92
C THR A 233 -14.59 -4.46 4.47
N ASP A 234 -15.00 -4.39 5.73
CA ASP A 234 -15.45 -3.16 6.39
C ASP A 234 -15.01 -3.04 7.84
N THR A 235 -14.35 -4.07 8.36
CA THR A 235 -13.94 -4.13 9.76
C THR A 235 -12.55 -4.78 9.88
N ALA A 236 -11.74 -4.27 10.80
CA ALA A 236 -10.47 -4.86 11.18
C ALA A 236 -10.36 -5.04 12.70
N LEU A 237 -9.81 -6.19 13.11
CA LEU A 237 -9.33 -6.43 14.47
C LEU A 237 -7.82 -6.33 14.46
N VAL A 238 -7.22 -5.47 15.28
CA VAL A 238 -5.78 -5.19 15.23
C VAL A 238 -5.13 -5.34 16.59
N THR A 239 -3.92 -5.90 16.63
CA THR A 239 -3.11 -6.04 17.84
C THR A 239 -1.62 -5.97 17.55
N LYS A 240 -0.82 -5.80 18.59
CA LYS A 240 0.63 -5.92 18.58
C LYS A 240 1.03 -7.16 19.38
N VAL A 241 1.94 -7.94 18.84
CA VAL A 241 2.43 -9.17 19.46
C VAL A 241 3.94 -9.09 19.63
N ASP A 242 4.42 -9.44 20.79
CA ASP A 242 5.86 -9.55 21.03
C ASP A 242 6.46 -10.71 20.22
N TYR A 243 7.71 -10.59 19.82
CA TYR A 243 8.45 -11.69 19.23
C TYR A 243 8.61 -12.83 20.23
N SER A 244 8.53 -14.05 19.73
CA SER A 244 8.91 -15.23 20.49
C SER A 244 10.44 -15.34 20.63
N THR A 245 10.93 -16.47 21.16
CA THR A 245 12.38 -16.78 21.17
C THR A 245 12.96 -16.99 19.77
N ASN A 246 12.10 -17.15 18.75
CA ASN A 246 12.50 -17.39 17.35
C ASN A 246 12.38 -16.12 16.50
N ILE A 247 12.82 -14.99 17.01
CA ILE A 247 12.75 -13.68 16.33
C ILE A 247 13.30 -13.72 14.88
N GLU A 248 14.33 -14.52 14.64
CA GLU A 248 14.96 -14.64 13.33
C GLU A 248 14.05 -15.32 12.29
N GLU A 249 13.15 -16.21 12.73
CA GLU A 249 12.16 -16.85 11.86
C GLU A 249 10.89 -16.01 11.69
N GLU A 250 10.61 -15.13 12.66
CA GLU A 250 9.39 -14.30 12.66
C GLU A 250 9.61 -12.94 11.98
N MET A 251 10.84 -12.40 12.01
CA MET A 251 11.19 -11.13 11.38
C MET A 251 11.57 -11.34 9.91
N VAL A 252 10.56 -11.59 9.08
CA VAL A 252 10.72 -11.91 7.66
C VAL A 252 10.68 -10.67 6.77
N ALA A 253 11.28 -10.76 5.58
CA ALA A 253 11.36 -9.67 4.60
C ALA A 253 10.12 -9.57 3.69
N TYR A 254 8.95 -9.92 4.18
CA TYR A 254 7.68 -9.78 3.45
C TYR A 254 6.52 -9.49 4.39
N THR A 255 5.48 -8.81 3.89
CA THR A 255 4.17 -8.77 4.55
C THR A 255 3.42 -10.04 4.22
N ASN A 256 2.96 -10.81 5.20
CA ASN A 256 2.11 -11.96 4.93
C ASN A 256 0.63 -11.56 5.00
N ALA A 257 -0.11 -11.84 3.92
CA ALA A 257 -1.56 -11.72 3.83
C ALA A 257 -2.16 -13.12 3.75
N GLN A 258 -2.77 -13.58 4.84
CA GLN A 258 -3.39 -14.90 4.90
C GLN A 258 -4.90 -14.81 4.69
N GLY A 259 -5.42 -15.49 3.68
CA GLY A 259 -6.86 -15.60 3.44
C GLY A 259 -7.56 -16.34 4.58
N LYS A 260 -8.65 -15.76 5.08
CA LYS A 260 -9.47 -16.24 6.19
C LYS A 260 -10.89 -16.55 5.74
N THR A 261 -11.79 -16.83 6.67
CA THR A 261 -13.19 -17.20 6.40
C THR A 261 -13.94 -16.14 5.59
N ALA A 262 -13.82 -14.85 5.96
CA ALA A 262 -14.53 -13.76 5.30
C ALA A 262 -13.65 -12.52 5.09
N GLY A 263 -12.39 -12.75 4.75
CA GLY A 263 -11.40 -11.70 4.56
C GLY A 263 -9.99 -12.26 4.64
N TRP A 264 -9.07 -11.52 5.29
CA TRP A 264 -7.65 -11.89 5.36
C TRP A 264 -6.97 -11.27 6.59
N GLN A 265 -5.85 -11.85 6.98
CA GLN A 265 -5.07 -11.42 8.12
C GLN A 265 -3.66 -11.02 7.70
N TRP A 266 -3.21 -9.82 8.14
CA TRP A 266 -1.81 -9.44 7.94
C TRP A 266 -0.90 -9.87 9.08
N THR A 267 0.37 -10.06 8.72
CA THR A 267 1.49 -10.15 9.63
C THR A 267 2.57 -9.21 9.14
N ILE A 268 2.90 -8.20 9.94
CA ILE A 268 3.85 -7.13 9.62
C ILE A 268 4.89 -7.08 10.74
N PRO A 269 6.11 -7.63 10.53
CA PRO A 269 7.17 -7.60 11.54
C PRO A 269 7.91 -6.27 11.49
N THR A 270 7.75 -5.45 12.53
CA THR A 270 8.57 -4.25 12.77
C THR A 270 9.79 -4.62 13.61
N TRP A 271 10.67 -3.67 13.93
CA TRP A 271 11.81 -3.98 14.78
C TRP A 271 11.43 -4.44 16.20
N ASP A 272 10.41 -3.83 16.80
CA ASP A 272 10.06 -4.07 18.20
C ASP A 272 8.93 -5.08 18.41
N PHE A 273 8.04 -5.25 17.43
CA PHE A 273 6.84 -6.08 17.57
C PHE A 273 6.34 -6.56 16.21
N ILE A 274 5.47 -7.55 16.24
CA ILE A 274 4.72 -8.00 15.07
C ILE A 274 3.33 -7.36 15.11
N SER A 275 2.98 -6.57 14.09
CA SER A 275 1.61 -6.10 13.90
C SER A 275 0.77 -7.22 13.28
N LYS A 276 -0.35 -7.52 13.91
CA LYS A 276 -1.36 -8.45 13.41
C LYS A 276 -2.67 -7.73 13.21
N GLY A 277 -3.36 -8.05 12.13
CA GLY A 277 -4.70 -7.53 11.92
C GLY A 277 -5.52 -8.42 11.02
N PHE A 278 -6.77 -8.62 11.38
CA PHE A 278 -7.73 -9.39 10.63
C PHE A 278 -8.79 -8.47 10.03
N VAL A 279 -8.73 -8.31 8.72
CA VAL A 279 -9.67 -7.55 7.90
C VAL A 279 -10.76 -8.48 7.43
N TYR A 280 -12.03 -8.18 7.75
CA TYR A 280 -13.13 -9.04 7.38
C TYR A 280 -14.38 -8.26 6.97
N SER A 281 -15.31 -8.97 6.33
CA SER A 281 -16.62 -8.45 5.98
C SER A 281 -17.64 -8.78 7.07
N SER A 282 -18.18 -7.76 7.73
CA SER A 282 -19.21 -7.92 8.76
C SER A 282 -20.52 -8.50 8.19
N LYS A 283 -20.71 -8.43 6.88
CA LYS A 283 -21.84 -9.06 6.18
C LYS A 283 -21.77 -10.59 6.21
N PHE A 284 -20.56 -11.17 6.23
CA PHE A 284 -20.35 -12.63 6.11
C PHE A 284 -19.85 -13.28 7.40
N GLN A 285 -19.35 -12.52 8.35
CA GLN A 285 -18.81 -13.04 9.60
C GLN A 285 -19.14 -12.10 10.76
N SER A 286 -19.61 -12.66 11.89
CA SER A 286 -19.86 -11.86 13.09
C SER A 286 -18.53 -11.45 13.75
N GLU A 287 -18.53 -10.37 14.55
CA GLU A 287 -17.35 -9.95 15.32
C GLU A 287 -16.87 -11.07 16.27
N LYS A 288 -17.79 -11.81 16.86
CA LYS A 288 -17.47 -12.92 17.75
C LYS A 288 -16.68 -14.01 17.01
N ASP A 289 -17.20 -14.44 15.85
CA ASP A 289 -16.55 -15.48 15.05
C ASP A 289 -15.22 -14.99 14.48
N ALA A 290 -15.14 -13.71 14.10
CA ALA A 290 -13.91 -13.06 13.63
C ALA A 290 -12.85 -12.99 14.75
N ALA A 291 -13.23 -12.63 15.97
CA ALA A 291 -12.32 -12.58 17.11
C ALA A 291 -11.81 -13.99 17.49
N GLU A 292 -12.70 -15.00 17.43
CA GLU A 292 -12.32 -16.41 17.67
C GLU A 292 -11.32 -16.89 16.60
N GLU A 293 -11.56 -16.58 15.32
CA GLU A 293 -10.63 -16.91 14.22
C GLU A 293 -9.33 -16.11 14.30
N PHE A 294 -9.37 -14.84 14.74
CA PHE A 294 -8.18 -14.00 14.93
C PHE A 294 -7.26 -14.56 16.02
N GLY A 295 -7.84 -15.11 17.09
CA GLY A 295 -7.14 -15.88 18.11
C GLY A 295 -6.33 -15.06 19.12
N TYR A 296 -6.58 -13.75 19.23
CA TYR A 296 -5.97 -12.86 20.23
C TYR A 296 -7.03 -12.31 21.16
N GLU A 297 -6.78 -12.35 22.48
CA GLU A 297 -7.73 -11.88 23.50
C GLU A 297 -7.80 -10.34 23.53
N GLU A 298 -6.67 -9.68 23.33
CA GLU A 298 -6.58 -8.22 23.31
C GLU A 298 -6.47 -7.72 21.87
N TYR A 299 -7.47 -6.98 21.44
CA TYR A 299 -7.49 -6.33 20.13
C TYR A 299 -8.27 -5.04 20.16
N ARG A 300 -7.98 -4.16 19.19
CA ARG A 300 -8.78 -2.98 18.88
C ARG A 300 -9.60 -3.25 17.63
N LYS A 301 -10.90 -3.00 17.71
CA LYS A 301 -11.80 -3.01 16.54
C LYS A 301 -11.77 -1.68 15.83
N ILE A 302 -11.67 -1.72 14.51
CA ILE A 302 -11.72 -0.55 13.62
C ILE A 302 -12.75 -0.84 12.54
N GLU A 303 -13.79 -0.03 12.47
CA GLU A 303 -14.76 -0.05 11.37
C GLU A 303 -14.36 1.00 10.34
N PHE A 304 -14.48 0.67 9.07
CA PHE A 304 -14.09 1.56 7.97
C PHE A 304 -15.00 1.39 6.76
N LYS A 305 -15.03 2.42 5.92
CA LYS A 305 -15.67 2.38 4.61
C LYS A 305 -14.61 2.48 3.52
N GLN A 306 -14.79 1.75 2.44
CA GLN A 306 -13.92 1.77 1.28
C GLN A 306 -14.48 2.69 0.22
N GLY A 307 -13.62 3.48 -0.40
CA GLY A 307 -14.00 4.48 -1.37
C GLY A 307 -13.14 5.73 -1.29
N ARG A 308 -13.56 6.76 -1.99
CA ARG A 308 -12.91 8.07 -1.98
C ARG A 308 -13.94 9.20 -2.10
N HIS A 309 -13.54 10.40 -1.77
CA HIS A 309 -14.28 11.58 -2.19
C HIS A 309 -14.16 11.78 -3.71
N ASP A 310 -15.16 12.40 -4.32
CA ASP A 310 -15.13 12.73 -5.75
C ASP A 310 -14.01 13.72 -6.08
N ARG A 311 -13.63 14.56 -5.12
CA ARG A 311 -12.52 15.53 -5.20
C ARG A 311 -11.66 15.45 -3.95
N ALA A 312 -10.36 15.64 -4.10
CA ALA A 312 -9.39 15.72 -3.00
C ALA A 312 -9.08 17.17 -2.61
N TRP A 313 -9.39 18.13 -3.48
CA TRP A 313 -9.19 19.55 -3.25
C TRP A 313 -10.44 20.35 -3.62
N THR A 314 -11.06 21.00 -2.65
CA THR A 314 -12.20 21.90 -2.85
C THR A 314 -11.92 23.26 -2.22
N ALA A 315 -12.07 24.33 -3.00
CA ALA A 315 -11.82 25.71 -2.55
C ALA A 315 -10.47 25.86 -1.82
N ASN A 316 -10.47 26.09 -0.51
CA ASN A 316 -9.28 26.19 0.34
C ASN A 316 -9.06 25.00 1.26
N CYS A 317 -9.60 23.82 0.93
CA CYS A 317 -9.41 22.61 1.72
C CYS A 317 -8.93 21.45 0.86
N VAL A 318 -7.87 20.77 1.31
CA VAL A 318 -7.29 19.57 0.70
C VAL A 318 -7.43 18.41 1.67
N ALA A 319 -7.91 17.26 1.21
CA ALA A 319 -7.91 16.03 1.98
C ALA A 319 -6.70 15.16 1.61
N ILE A 320 -5.97 14.67 2.61
CA ILE A 320 -4.78 13.82 2.44
C ILE A 320 -4.92 12.54 3.28
N GLY A 321 -4.48 11.43 2.72
CA GLY A 321 -4.57 10.13 3.35
C GLY A 321 -6.02 9.63 3.43
N LEU A 322 -6.39 9.02 4.55
CA LEU A 322 -7.72 8.42 4.73
C LEU A 322 -8.85 9.45 4.74
N SER A 323 -8.56 10.73 4.90
CA SER A 323 -9.55 11.80 4.76
C SER A 323 -10.04 11.96 3.33
N TYR A 324 -9.20 11.65 2.34
CA TYR A 324 -9.58 11.63 0.94
C TYR A 324 -10.24 10.32 0.54
N GLY A 325 -9.62 9.20 0.90
CA GLY A 325 -10.12 7.88 0.52
C GLY A 325 -9.36 6.76 1.20
N PHE A 326 -9.96 5.57 1.17
CA PHE A 326 -9.38 4.38 1.75
C PHE A 326 -9.69 3.15 0.92
N ILE A 327 -8.69 2.31 0.78
CA ILE A 327 -8.77 0.95 0.28
C ILE A 327 -8.11 0.07 1.34
N GLU A 328 -8.66 -1.10 1.60
CA GLU A 328 -8.07 -2.04 2.54
C GLU A 328 -6.56 -2.23 2.30
N PRO A 329 -5.75 -2.44 3.36
CA PRO A 329 -4.28 -2.39 3.24
C PRO A 329 -3.66 -3.65 2.63
N LEU A 330 -4.38 -4.40 1.80
CA LEU A 330 -3.93 -5.64 1.18
C LEU A 330 -2.60 -5.47 0.42
N GLU A 331 -2.44 -4.34 -0.27
CA GLU A 331 -1.23 -3.99 -1.02
C GLU A 331 -0.46 -2.80 -0.44
N SER A 332 -0.65 -2.54 0.86
CA SER A 332 0.12 -1.52 1.59
C SER A 332 0.01 -0.11 1.00
N THR A 333 -1.16 0.25 0.48
CA THR A 333 -1.37 1.47 -0.31
C THR A 333 -1.61 2.73 0.52
N SER A 334 -1.90 2.62 1.82
CA SER A 334 -2.32 3.75 2.66
C SER A 334 -1.27 4.86 2.71
N LEU A 335 -0.01 4.52 2.99
CA LEU A 335 1.09 5.50 3.01
C LEU A 335 1.44 5.98 1.61
N PHE A 336 1.32 5.13 0.59
CA PHE A 336 1.54 5.54 -0.79
C PHE A 336 0.52 6.62 -1.20
N ASN A 337 -0.76 6.40 -0.98
CA ASN A 337 -1.80 7.40 -1.26
C ASN A 337 -1.52 8.72 -0.52
N THR A 338 -1.05 8.63 0.72
CA THR A 338 -0.70 9.78 1.54
C THR A 338 0.44 10.59 0.93
N HIS A 339 1.61 9.98 0.72
CA HIS A 339 2.75 10.74 0.21
C HIS A 339 2.61 11.14 -1.27
N HIS A 340 1.87 10.37 -2.07
CA HIS A 340 1.53 10.77 -3.44
C HIS A 340 0.73 12.07 -3.45
N GLY A 341 -0.30 12.16 -2.60
CA GLY A 341 -1.08 13.39 -2.42
C GLY A 341 -0.24 14.57 -1.92
N ILE A 342 0.67 14.34 -0.96
CA ILE A 342 1.58 15.36 -0.43
C ILE A 342 2.50 15.90 -1.53
N LEU A 343 3.21 15.02 -2.25
CA LEU A 343 4.18 15.45 -3.27
C LEU A 343 3.49 16.16 -4.43
N ALA A 344 2.32 15.68 -4.88
CA ALA A 344 1.53 16.35 -5.90
C ALA A 344 1.04 17.74 -5.45
N LEU A 345 0.65 17.89 -4.18
CA LEU A 345 0.26 19.18 -3.60
C LEU A 345 1.45 20.15 -3.58
N LEU A 346 2.60 19.70 -3.11
CA LEU A 346 3.81 20.53 -3.07
C LEU A 346 4.24 21.02 -4.45
N ASP A 347 4.16 20.18 -5.47
CA ASP A 347 4.51 20.56 -6.84
C ASP A 347 3.61 21.69 -7.39
N ILE A 348 2.35 21.71 -7.01
CA ILE A 348 1.43 22.80 -7.36
C ILE A 348 1.74 24.06 -6.55
N LEU A 349 1.89 23.92 -5.22
CA LEU A 349 2.12 25.08 -4.34
C LEU A 349 3.46 25.78 -4.59
N LYS A 350 4.49 25.06 -5.05
CA LYS A 350 5.76 25.64 -5.48
C LYS A 350 5.60 26.56 -6.70
N GLN A 351 4.64 26.23 -7.59
CA GLN A 351 4.38 27.03 -8.79
C GLN A 351 3.49 28.23 -8.47
N ASP A 352 2.45 28.03 -7.68
CA ASP A 352 1.51 29.06 -7.25
C ASP A 352 0.94 28.70 -5.87
N ALA A 353 1.21 29.54 -4.88
CA ALA A 353 0.71 29.38 -3.52
C ALA A 353 -0.84 29.46 -3.41
N LEU A 354 -1.48 30.15 -4.37
CA LEU A 354 -2.95 30.27 -4.47
C LEU A 354 -3.43 29.78 -5.84
N PRO A 355 -3.33 28.49 -6.10
CA PRO A 355 -3.56 27.94 -7.43
C PRO A 355 -4.99 28.13 -7.90
N GLY A 356 -5.13 28.37 -9.20
CA GLY A 356 -6.42 28.49 -9.87
C GLY A 356 -7.17 27.16 -9.96
N GLN A 357 -8.43 27.20 -10.44
CA GLN A 357 -9.31 26.04 -10.54
C GLN A 357 -8.69 24.91 -11.38
N PHE A 358 -8.05 25.23 -12.50
CA PHE A 358 -7.42 24.23 -13.37
C PHE A 358 -6.36 23.37 -12.65
N ALA A 359 -5.53 23.98 -11.80
CA ALA A 359 -4.51 23.25 -11.05
C ALA A 359 -5.15 22.32 -10.00
N ARG A 360 -6.23 22.78 -9.35
CA ARG A 360 -7.02 21.95 -8.41
C ARG A 360 -7.71 20.80 -9.12
N ASP A 361 -8.30 21.03 -10.30
CA ASP A 361 -8.95 19.98 -11.08
C ASP A 361 -7.95 18.92 -11.56
N ARG A 362 -6.74 19.34 -11.96
CA ARG A 362 -5.65 18.43 -12.30
C ARG A 362 -5.22 17.58 -11.10
N TYR A 363 -5.10 18.18 -9.92
CA TYR A 363 -4.82 17.45 -8.68
C TYR A 363 -5.90 16.39 -8.39
N ASN A 364 -7.17 16.80 -8.46
CA ASN A 364 -8.31 15.92 -8.23
C ASN A 364 -8.34 14.75 -9.21
N TYR A 365 -8.10 15.01 -10.49
CA TYR A 365 -8.04 13.98 -11.52
C TYR A 365 -6.92 12.98 -11.25
N ASN A 366 -5.70 13.45 -10.96
CA ASN A 366 -4.55 12.57 -10.72
C ASN A 366 -4.76 11.67 -9.50
N LEU A 367 -5.32 12.20 -8.42
CA LEU A 367 -5.58 11.39 -7.23
C LEU A 367 -6.73 10.39 -7.44
N ALA A 368 -7.74 10.76 -8.20
CA ALA A 368 -8.84 9.87 -8.53
C ALA A 368 -8.36 8.67 -9.36
N GLU A 369 -7.62 8.93 -10.45
CA GLU A 369 -7.02 7.88 -11.29
C GLU A 369 -6.11 6.94 -10.48
N HIS A 370 -5.32 7.52 -9.58
CA HIS A 370 -4.44 6.75 -8.71
C HIS A 370 -5.22 5.82 -7.77
N MET A 371 -6.25 6.33 -7.09
CA MET A 371 -7.08 5.55 -6.17
C MET A 371 -7.90 4.47 -6.91
N ASP A 372 -8.49 4.82 -8.05
CA ASP A 372 -9.31 3.88 -8.82
C ASP A 372 -8.45 2.75 -9.43
N GLY A 373 -7.20 3.05 -9.81
CA GLY A 373 -6.23 2.04 -10.24
C GLY A 373 -5.89 1.04 -9.12
N TRP A 374 -5.67 1.52 -7.91
CA TRP A 374 -5.42 0.66 -6.76
C TRP A 374 -6.67 -0.15 -6.36
N ARG A 375 -7.87 0.43 -6.45
CA ARG A 375 -9.11 -0.31 -6.27
C ARG A 375 -9.17 -1.51 -7.20
N GLU A 376 -8.97 -1.30 -8.50
CA GLU A 376 -9.01 -2.38 -9.50
C GLU A 376 -7.95 -3.44 -9.23
N PHE A 377 -6.76 -3.04 -8.81
CA PHE A 377 -5.70 -3.97 -8.46
C PHE A 377 -6.05 -4.82 -7.22
N VAL A 378 -6.60 -4.23 -6.16
CA VAL A 378 -7.06 -4.98 -4.98
C VAL A 378 -8.23 -5.90 -5.34
N GLU A 379 -9.21 -5.43 -6.11
CA GLU A 379 -10.32 -6.24 -6.60
C GLU A 379 -9.83 -7.48 -7.37
N SER A 380 -8.74 -7.36 -8.13
CA SER A 380 -8.20 -8.46 -8.92
C SER A 380 -7.77 -9.67 -8.07
N HIS A 381 -7.32 -9.45 -6.85
CA HIS A 381 -6.96 -10.52 -5.92
C HIS A 381 -8.16 -11.40 -5.57
N TYR A 382 -9.32 -10.79 -5.37
CA TYR A 382 -10.58 -11.49 -5.12
C TYR A 382 -11.14 -12.11 -6.38
N TYR A 383 -11.15 -11.36 -7.47
CA TYR A 383 -11.69 -11.79 -8.76
C TYR A 383 -11.00 -13.05 -9.31
N TYR A 384 -9.66 -13.11 -9.21
CA TYR A 384 -8.88 -14.26 -9.70
C TYR A 384 -8.69 -15.36 -8.65
N SER A 385 -9.18 -15.20 -7.43
CA SER A 385 -9.14 -16.27 -6.43
C SER A 385 -9.94 -17.48 -6.90
N ARG A 386 -9.44 -18.67 -6.59
CA ARG A 386 -10.10 -19.95 -6.86
C ARG A 386 -10.83 -20.49 -5.62
N ARG A 387 -10.86 -19.73 -4.54
CA ARG A 387 -11.55 -20.12 -3.31
C ARG A 387 -13.06 -20.09 -3.48
N ARG A 388 -13.72 -21.16 -3.00
CA ARG A 388 -15.17 -21.36 -2.99
C ARG A 388 -15.64 -22.01 -1.70
N ASP A 389 -14.71 -22.12 -0.75
CA ASP A 389 -14.88 -22.87 0.50
C ASP A 389 -15.82 -22.19 1.50
N THR A 390 -15.97 -20.86 1.44
CA THR A 390 -16.86 -20.09 2.31
C THR A 390 -17.89 -19.28 1.52
N PRO A 391 -18.99 -18.80 2.16
CA PRO A 391 -19.94 -17.88 1.49
C PRO A 391 -19.28 -16.60 0.99
N PHE A 392 -18.35 -16.01 1.76
CA PHE A 392 -17.62 -14.81 1.34
C PHE A 392 -16.84 -15.05 0.05
N TRP A 393 -16.00 -16.11 0.01
CA TRP A 393 -15.17 -16.39 -1.17
C TRP A 393 -16.00 -16.74 -2.40
N ARG A 394 -17.13 -17.46 -2.25
CA ARG A 394 -18.05 -17.68 -3.37
C ARG A 394 -18.63 -16.38 -3.90
N HIS A 395 -19.04 -15.50 -3.01
CA HIS A 395 -19.64 -14.21 -3.40
C HIS A 395 -18.66 -13.32 -4.16
N VAL A 396 -17.44 -13.11 -3.62
CA VAL A 396 -16.45 -12.25 -4.26
C VAL A 396 -15.88 -12.81 -5.56
N THR A 397 -15.93 -14.11 -5.77
CA THR A 397 -15.38 -14.74 -6.97
C THR A 397 -16.40 -15.04 -8.04
N ASP A 398 -17.65 -15.32 -7.70
CA ASP A 398 -18.66 -15.80 -8.64
C ASP A 398 -19.84 -14.83 -8.84
N GLU A 399 -20.11 -13.93 -7.90
CA GLU A 399 -21.33 -13.11 -7.91
C GLU A 399 -21.07 -11.62 -8.17
N ILE A 400 -19.85 -11.11 -7.90
CA ILE A 400 -19.51 -9.71 -8.16
C ILE A 400 -19.13 -9.53 -9.63
N GLU A 401 -19.74 -8.55 -10.28
CA GLU A 401 -19.34 -8.08 -11.61
C GLU A 401 -18.28 -6.99 -11.46
N TYR A 402 -17.00 -7.34 -11.68
CA TYR A 402 -15.91 -6.41 -11.62
C TYR A 402 -15.74 -5.66 -12.94
N GLU A 403 -15.53 -4.35 -12.85
CA GLU A 403 -15.14 -3.54 -14.01
C GLU A 403 -13.63 -3.67 -14.24
N ILE A 404 -13.28 -4.21 -15.41
CA ILE A 404 -11.89 -4.31 -15.85
C ILE A 404 -11.63 -3.23 -16.88
N SER A 405 -10.69 -2.33 -16.59
CA SER A 405 -10.40 -1.16 -17.42
C SER A 405 -8.91 -1.04 -17.79
N GLY A 406 -8.60 -0.06 -18.62
CA GLY A 406 -7.25 0.41 -18.88
C GLY A 406 -6.22 -0.66 -19.21
N ALA A 407 -5.08 -0.60 -18.53
CA ALA A 407 -3.94 -1.50 -18.73
C ALA A 407 -4.29 -2.96 -18.43
N HIS A 408 -5.06 -3.22 -17.39
CA HIS A 408 -5.51 -4.56 -17.02
C HIS A 408 -6.27 -5.24 -18.17
N LYS A 409 -7.17 -4.51 -18.83
CA LYS A 409 -7.89 -5.04 -20.00
C LYS A 409 -6.97 -5.37 -21.17
N VAL A 410 -5.97 -4.51 -21.43
CA VAL A 410 -4.97 -4.74 -22.48
C VAL A 410 -4.16 -6.00 -22.19
N ILE A 411 -3.73 -6.20 -20.95
CA ILE A 411 -3.00 -7.40 -20.54
C ILE A 411 -3.83 -8.66 -20.72
N LEU A 412 -5.10 -8.66 -20.28
CA LEU A 412 -5.98 -9.79 -20.48
C LEU A 412 -6.20 -10.09 -21.96
N GLN A 413 -6.32 -9.07 -22.81
CA GLN A 413 -6.42 -9.24 -24.26
C GLN A 413 -5.15 -9.86 -24.83
N ALA A 414 -3.97 -9.37 -24.43
CA ALA A 414 -2.68 -9.95 -24.84
C ALA A 414 -2.57 -11.41 -24.43
N MET A 415 -3.00 -11.76 -23.23
CA MET A 415 -3.02 -13.15 -22.75
C MET A 415 -3.96 -14.03 -23.58
N VAL A 416 -5.14 -13.54 -23.95
CA VAL A 416 -6.10 -14.28 -24.79
C VAL A 416 -5.60 -14.44 -26.21
N THR A 417 -4.97 -13.41 -26.78
CA THR A 417 -4.48 -13.42 -28.16
C THR A 417 -3.12 -14.07 -28.30
N GLY A 418 -2.37 -14.23 -27.21
CA GLY A 418 -0.98 -14.71 -27.22
C GLY A 418 0.01 -13.66 -27.73
N GLU A 419 -0.38 -12.39 -27.71
CA GLU A 419 0.51 -11.27 -28.00
C GLU A 419 1.43 -10.98 -26.81
N GLU A 420 2.56 -10.33 -27.09
CA GLU A 420 3.47 -9.92 -26.03
C GLU A 420 2.75 -9.01 -25.04
N ILE A 421 2.87 -9.34 -23.73
CA ILE A 421 2.35 -8.46 -22.69
C ILE A 421 3.25 -7.22 -22.68
N PRO A 422 2.68 -6.04 -22.95
CA PRO A 422 3.45 -4.82 -22.92
C PRO A 422 4.06 -4.64 -21.53
N HIS A 423 5.39 -4.60 -21.48
CA HIS A 423 6.15 -4.40 -20.25
C HIS A 423 5.80 -5.44 -19.16
N GLY A 424 6.54 -6.52 -19.06
CA GLY A 424 6.39 -7.57 -18.03
C GLY A 424 6.37 -7.07 -16.56
N GLU A 425 6.17 -5.80 -16.36
CA GLU A 425 6.18 -5.04 -15.11
C GLU A 425 4.79 -4.80 -14.53
N ASP A 426 3.72 -5.17 -15.25
CA ASP A 426 2.39 -4.90 -14.72
C ASP A 426 2.09 -5.82 -13.52
N PRO A 427 1.76 -5.26 -12.36
CA PRO A 427 1.45 -5.98 -11.13
C PRO A 427 0.44 -7.11 -11.30
N ILE A 428 -0.52 -6.95 -12.20
CA ILE A 428 -1.58 -7.93 -12.45
C ILE A 428 -1.06 -9.30 -12.91
N VAL A 429 0.07 -9.34 -13.59
CA VAL A 429 0.68 -10.58 -14.08
C VAL A 429 1.07 -11.50 -12.91
N TYR A 430 1.55 -10.94 -11.80
CA TYR A 430 1.89 -11.72 -10.60
C TYR A 430 0.63 -12.28 -9.92
N ILE A 431 -0.46 -11.52 -9.93
CA ILE A 431 -1.74 -11.97 -9.38
C ILE A 431 -2.33 -13.09 -10.23
N LEU A 432 -2.32 -12.95 -11.55
CA LEU A 432 -2.76 -13.98 -12.49
C LEU A 432 -1.95 -15.27 -12.34
N ALA A 433 -0.63 -15.15 -12.31
CA ALA A 433 0.26 -16.29 -12.13
C ALA A 433 0.05 -16.96 -10.76
N GLY A 434 0.01 -16.19 -9.69
CA GLY A 434 -0.22 -16.66 -8.32
C GLY A 434 -1.59 -17.28 -8.12
N SER A 435 -2.61 -16.78 -8.83
CA SER A 435 -3.95 -17.36 -8.84
C SER A 435 -4.07 -18.59 -9.72
N GLY A 436 -3.00 -18.99 -10.41
CA GLY A 436 -3.01 -20.16 -11.28
C GLY A 436 -3.83 -19.96 -12.56
N TYR A 437 -4.02 -18.71 -12.97
CA TYR A 437 -4.67 -18.40 -14.25
C TYR A 437 -3.85 -18.97 -15.40
N THR A 438 -4.52 -19.76 -16.24
CA THR A 438 -3.92 -20.32 -17.46
C THR A 438 -4.86 -20.15 -18.62
N ASN A 439 -4.38 -19.58 -19.70
CA ASN A 439 -5.13 -19.45 -20.95
C ASN A 439 -4.26 -19.91 -22.13
N VAL A 440 -4.38 -21.20 -22.44
CA VAL A 440 -3.68 -21.78 -23.58
C VAL A 440 -4.66 -21.89 -24.75
N ASN A 441 -4.45 -21.06 -25.76
CA ASN A 441 -5.24 -21.06 -26.99
C ASN A 441 -4.45 -21.65 -28.17
N GLU A 442 -5.14 -21.82 -29.31
CA GLU A 442 -4.51 -22.42 -30.51
C GLU A 442 -3.31 -21.62 -31.05
N ARG A 443 -3.30 -20.30 -30.88
CA ARG A 443 -2.21 -19.44 -31.33
C ARG A 443 -0.97 -19.68 -30.47
N LEU A 444 -1.12 -19.72 -29.15
CA LEU A 444 -0.02 -20.04 -28.22
C LEU A 444 0.49 -21.45 -28.45
N ASN A 445 -0.42 -22.43 -28.62
CA ASN A 445 -0.03 -23.80 -28.94
C ASN A 445 0.82 -23.88 -30.21
N ARG A 446 0.41 -23.22 -31.30
CA ARG A 446 1.19 -23.18 -32.53
C ARG A 446 2.52 -22.49 -32.34
N TYR A 447 2.54 -21.32 -31.70
CA TYR A 447 3.76 -20.56 -31.46
C TYR A 447 4.80 -21.39 -30.70
N PHE A 448 4.40 -22.00 -29.59
CA PHE A 448 5.31 -22.75 -28.73
C PHE A 448 5.69 -24.12 -29.33
N ASN A 449 4.84 -24.80 -30.05
CA ASN A 449 5.18 -26.07 -30.71
C ASN A 449 6.13 -25.89 -31.89
N ASP A 450 5.98 -24.78 -32.63
CA ASP A 450 6.72 -24.58 -33.88
C ASP A 450 8.00 -23.76 -33.72
N TRP A 451 8.09 -22.94 -32.66
CA TRP A 451 9.12 -21.89 -32.58
C TRP A 451 9.92 -21.83 -31.26
N VAL A 452 9.51 -22.53 -30.22
CA VAL A 452 10.14 -22.39 -28.89
C VAL A 452 10.61 -23.75 -28.38
N ASP A 453 11.88 -23.84 -28.10
CA ASP A 453 12.50 -24.96 -27.38
C ASP A 453 12.53 -24.58 -25.87
N PHE A 454 11.66 -25.21 -25.09
CA PHE A 454 11.56 -24.93 -23.67
C PHE A 454 12.72 -25.54 -22.89
N ASP A 455 13.57 -24.70 -22.34
CA ASP A 455 14.58 -25.13 -21.38
C ASP A 455 14.13 -24.85 -19.93
N THR A 456 13.07 -25.54 -19.49
CA THR A 456 12.60 -25.46 -18.09
C THR A 456 13.67 -25.93 -17.11
N GLN A 457 14.59 -26.80 -17.54
CA GLN A 457 15.73 -27.26 -16.74
C GLN A 457 16.66 -26.10 -16.37
N LYS A 458 16.86 -25.15 -17.27
CA LYS A 458 17.64 -23.93 -17.00
C LYS A 458 16.97 -23.11 -15.89
N TRP A 459 15.65 -22.98 -15.92
CA TRP A 459 14.90 -22.25 -14.87
C TRP A 459 15.02 -22.93 -13.50
N ILE A 460 14.85 -24.26 -13.46
CA ILE A 460 15.00 -25.06 -12.24
C ILE A 460 16.42 -24.95 -11.68
N THR A 461 17.43 -25.04 -12.56
CA THR A 461 18.84 -24.94 -12.18
C THR A 461 19.14 -23.58 -11.56
N HIS A 462 18.68 -22.50 -12.17
CA HIS A 462 18.85 -21.16 -11.63
C HIS A 462 18.13 -20.99 -10.29
N HIS A 463 16.87 -21.40 -10.20
CA HIS A 463 16.09 -21.34 -8.96
C HIS A 463 16.75 -22.10 -7.80
N ASN A 464 17.30 -23.30 -8.08
CA ASN A 464 18.05 -24.07 -7.09
C ASN A 464 19.36 -23.39 -6.67
N ALA A 465 20.02 -22.69 -7.61
CA ALA A 465 21.21 -21.89 -7.26
C ALA A 465 20.86 -20.72 -6.33
N VAL A 466 19.72 -20.05 -6.56
CA VAL A 466 19.24 -18.98 -5.67
C VAL A 466 18.81 -19.53 -4.29
N LYS A 467 18.18 -20.70 -4.25
CA LYS A 467 17.89 -21.38 -2.97
C LYS A 467 19.16 -21.66 -2.15
N LYS A 468 20.19 -22.14 -2.82
CA LYS A 468 21.49 -22.37 -2.17
C LYS A 468 22.16 -21.05 -1.73
N LEU A 469 21.99 -19.98 -2.50
CA LEU A 469 22.47 -18.65 -2.13
C LEU A 469 21.78 -18.16 -0.84
N ALA A 470 20.47 -18.42 -0.69
CA ALA A 470 19.72 -18.01 0.50
C ALA A 470 20.32 -18.58 1.80
N GLU A 471 20.90 -19.78 1.77
CA GLU A 471 21.57 -20.38 2.95
C GLU A 471 22.76 -19.53 3.44
N GLN A 472 23.32 -18.67 2.59
CA GLN A 472 24.46 -17.81 2.87
C GLN A 472 24.05 -16.36 3.22
N MET A 473 22.76 -16.02 3.03
CA MET A 473 22.23 -14.71 3.36
C MET A 473 21.87 -14.62 4.85
N PRO A 474 22.03 -13.45 5.47
CA PRO A 474 21.61 -13.25 6.86
C PRO A 474 20.09 -13.30 6.99
N THR A 475 19.60 -13.54 8.19
CA THR A 475 18.21 -13.20 8.53
C THR A 475 18.07 -11.66 8.61
N MET A 476 16.83 -11.18 8.56
CA MET A 476 16.55 -9.75 8.76
C MET A 476 17.07 -9.25 10.09
N HIS A 477 16.81 -10.00 11.16
CA HIS A 477 17.22 -9.63 12.52
C HIS A 477 18.73 -9.57 12.66
N GLU A 478 19.49 -10.58 12.16
CA GLU A 478 20.96 -10.58 12.17
C GLU A 478 21.51 -9.33 11.49
N HIS A 479 21.05 -9.07 10.26
CA HIS A 479 21.52 -7.93 9.47
C HIS A 479 21.25 -6.58 10.16
N LEU A 480 20.00 -6.34 10.56
CA LEU A 480 19.63 -5.06 11.20
C LEU A 480 20.32 -4.87 12.57
N LYS A 481 20.49 -5.95 13.32
CA LYS A 481 21.19 -5.89 14.60
C LYS A 481 22.66 -5.49 14.42
N GLU A 482 23.33 -6.01 13.39
CA GLU A 482 24.73 -5.71 13.09
C GLU A 482 24.90 -4.31 12.48
N GLU A 483 24.08 -3.95 11.49
CA GLU A 483 24.28 -2.72 10.69
C GLU A 483 23.62 -1.48 11.30
N ILE A 484 22.49 -1.65 11.99
CA ILE A 484 21.66 -0.53 12.45
C ILE A 484 21.67 -0.38 13.96
N TRP A 485 21.68 -1.50 14.72
CA TRP A 485 21.46 -1.50 16.16
C TRP A 485 22.70 -1.92 16.98
N ALA A 486 23.86 -2.07 16.33
CA ALA A 486 25.14 -2.41 16.99
C ALA A 486 25.65 -1.32 17.97
#